data_c97a3829f92aefa44ab0e0b1ab22fed2
#
_entry.id   c97a3829f92aefa44ab0e0b1ab22fed2
#
_cell.length_a   1.000
_cell.length_b   1.000
_cell.length_c   1.000
_cell.angle_alpha   90.00
_cell.angle_beta   90.00
_cell.angle_gamma   90.00
#
_symmetry.space_group_name_H-M   'P 1'
#
loop_
_entity.id
_entity.type
_entity.pdbx_description
1 polymer ?
#
loop_
_entity_poly.entity_id
_entity_poly.type
_entity_poly.pdbx_seq_one_letter_code
_entity_poly.pdbx_strand_id
1 'polypeptide(L)'
;MMKTNSTLFNSVFEMSLRIMLLLSVNGNKYYSAEQITFLDFINCYSEDYDLPFANLHGTNNQKLAELANRRSLTYESIKSLVTKGLIDVEIQNGYRFAISNLGIKYVKSLESDYAKEYKTIALSAIRKYEEESNKSLLDVTSFILSKRGK
;
A
#
# COMPACT_ATOMS: atom_id res chain seq x y z
N MET A 1 20.81 10.26 16.34
CA MET A 1 20.47 10.96 15.14
C MET A 1 19.05 10.66 14.67
N MET A 2 18.33 11.68 14.32
CA MET A 2 16.97 11.52 13.85
C MET A 2 16.91 11.05 12.41
N LYS A 3 16.15 10.01 12.16
CA LYS A 3 15.84 9.62 10.79
C LYS A 3 14.67 10.45 10.29
N THR A 4 14.63 10.69 9.00
CA THR A 4 13.49 11.37 8.43
C THR A 4 12.27 10.47 8.51
N ASN A 5 11.07 11.07 8.47
CA ASN A 5 9.84 10.29 8.45
C ASN A 5 9.80 9.35 7.24
N SER A 6 10.32 9.79 6.11
CA SER A 6 10.32 8.96 4.92
C SER A 6 11.19 7.71 5.11
N THR A 7 12.36 7.82 5.78
CA THR A 7 13.17 6.65 6.10
C THR A 7 12.45 5.75 7.10
N LEU A 8 11.80 6.34 8.10
CA LEU A 8 11.12 5.59 9.14
C LEU A 8 9.95 4.77 8.57
N PHE A 9 9.16 5.37 7.65
CA PHE A 9 7.95 4.74 7.13
C PHE A 9 8.17 3.93 5.86
N ASN A 10 9.33 4.06 5.23
CA ASN A 10 9.59 3.45 3.92
C ASN A 10 10.73 2.44 3.93
N SER A 11 10.95 1.76 5.06
CA SER A 11 11.84 0.61 5.09
C SER A 11 11.10 -0.61 4.53
N VAL A 12 11.87 -1.63 4.12
CA VAL A 12 11.28 -2.90 3.67
C VAL A 12 10.40 -3.48 4.77
N PHE A 13 10.84 -3.40 6.02
CA PHE A 13 10.07 -3.92 7.15
C PHE A 13 8.72 -3.22 7.27
N GLU A 14 8.74 -1.89 7.29
CA GLU A 14 7.50 -1.10 7.41
C GLU A 14 6.58 -1.32 6.21
N MET A 15 7.14 -1.32 5.01
CA MET A 15 6.35 -1.55 3.80
C MET A 15 5.73 -2.94 3.81
N SER A 16 6.48 -3.95 4.27
CA SER A 16 5.96 -5.32 4.37
C SER A 16 4.77 -5.40 5.30
N LEU A 17 4.83 -4.71 6.45
CA LEU A 17 3.70 -4.67 7.38
C LEU A 17 2.48 -4.03 6.73
N ARG A 18 2.67 -2.91 6.04
CA ARG A 18 1.56 -2.22 5.39
C ARG A 18 0.95 -3.06 4.27
N ILE A 19 1.77 -3.77 3.50
CA ILE A 19 1.25 -4.66 2.45
C ILE A 19 0.38 -5.76 3.05
N MET A 20 0.84 -6.39 4.13
CA MET A 20 0.03 -7.41 4.78
C MET A 20 -1.29 -6.84 5.31
N LEU A 21 -1.24 -5.66 5.91
CA LEU A 21 -2.46 -5.01 6.41
C LEU A 21 -3.41 -4.71 5.26
N LEU A 22 -2.90 -4.16 4.17
CA LEU A 22 -3.70 -3.83 2.99
C LEU A 22 -4.37 -5.07 2.41
N LEU A 23 -3.61 -6.14 2.20
CA LEU A 23 -4.14 -7.35 1.62
C LEU A 23 -5.12 -8.05 2.56
N SER A 24 -4.98 -7.87 3.87
CA SER A 24 -5.84 -8.52 4.84
C SER A 24 -7.27 -7.99 4.86
N VAL A 25 -7.49 -6.74 4.45
CA VAL A 25 -8.84 -6.17 4.46
C VAL A 25 -9.72 -6.71 3.34
N ASN A 26 -9.12 -7.38 2.36
CA ASN A 26 -9.86 -8.05 1.29
C ASN A 26 -9.15 -9.35 0.96
N GLY A 27 -9.14 -10.26 1.93
CA GLY A 27 -8.24 -11.41 2.00
C GLY A 27 -8.28 -12.38 0.85
N ASN A 28 -9.39 -12.44 0.10
CA ASN A 28 -9.51 -13.37 -1.01
C ASN A 28 -9.19 -12.74 -2.36
N LYS A 29 -8.81 -11.48 -2.37
CA LYS A 29 -8.55 -10.77 -3.61
C LYS A 29 -7.06 -10.68 -3.88
N TYR A 30 -6.68 -10.89 -5.14
CA TYR A 30 -5.30 -10.77 -5.61
C TYR A 30 -5.09 -9.41 -6.26
N TYR A 31 -3.97 -8.78 -5.97
CA TYR A 31 -3.62 -7.46 -6.49
C TYR A 31 -2.21 -7.50 -7.10
N SER A 32 -2.02 -6.76 -8.18
CA SER A 32 -0.69 -6.59 -8.77
C SER A 32 0.17 -5.70 -7.87
N ALA A 33 1.48 -5.71 -8.11
CA ALA A 33 2.39 -4.85 -7.38
C ALA A 33 2.06 -3.38 -7.60
N GLU A 34 1.62 -3.01 -8.81
CA GLU A 34 1.23 -1.64 -9.12
C GLU A 34 -0.01 -1.22 -8.35
N GLN A 35 -1.00 -2.12 -8.26
CA GLN A 35 -2.20 -1.84 -7.46
C GLN A 35 -1.84 -1.67 -5.98
N ILE A 36 -0.97 -2.52 -5.47
CA ILE A 36 -0.53 -2.44 -4.07
C ILE A 36 0.18 -1.11 -3.82
N THR A 37 1.08 -0.71 -4.72
CA THR A 37 1.80 0.55 -4.61
C THR A 37 0.84 1.73 -4.58
N PHE A 38 -0.11 1.74 -5.52
CA PHE A 38 -1.07 2.82 -5.62
C PHE A 38 -1.96 2.90 -4.36
N LEU A 39 -2.51 1.78 -3.94
CA LEU A 39 -3.41 1.76 -2.79
C LEU A 39 -2.69 2.14 -1.50
N ASP A 40 -1.45 1.67 -1.32
CA ASP A 40 -0.67 2.06 -0.16
C ASP A 40 -0.38 3.56 -0.16
N PHE A 41 -0.07 4.11 -1.33
CA PHE A 41 0.17 5.55 -1.45
C PHE A 41 -1.06 6.35 -1.05
N ILE A 42 -2.23 5.95 -1.56
CA ILE A 42 -3.50 6.58 -1.19
C ILE A 42 -3.75 6.47 0.32
N ASN A 43 -3.48 5.29 0.89
CA ASN A 43 -3.71 5.08 2.32
C ASN A 43 -2.85 5.99 3.19
N CYS A 44 -1.61 6.23 2.78
CA CYS A 44 -0.69 7.07 3.56
C CYS A 44 -0.98 8.56 3.43
N TYR A 45 -1.62 8.96 2.34
CA TYR A 45 -1.95 10.36 2.04
C TYR A 45 -3.44 10.53 1.78
N SER A 46 -4.25 9.87 2.59
CA SER A 46 -5.69 9.76 2.37
C SER A 46 -6.39 11.12 2.30
N GLU A 47 -5.96 12.09 3.08
CA GLU A 47 -6.56 13.41 3.07
C GLU A 47 -6.43 14.07 1.69
N ASP A 48 -5.32 13.84 1.01
CA ASP A 48 -5.06 14.41 -0.31
C ASP A 48 -5.92 13.76 -1.40
N TYR A 49 -6.56 12.63 -1.10
CA TYR A 49 -7.35 11.86 -2.07
C TYR A 49 -8.80 11.71 -1.65
N ASP A 50 -9.30 12.72 -0.93
CA ASP A 50 -10.72 12.86 -0.58
C ASP A 50 -11.25 11.71 0.29
N LEU A 51 -10.40 11.13 1.11
CA LEU A 51 -10.82 10.21 2.15
C LEU A 51 -10.93 10.96 3.48
N PRO A 52 -11.84 10.55 4.36
CA PRO A 52 -12.12 11.31 5.58
C PRO A 52 -11.14 10.98 6.72
N PHE A 53 -9.87 10.88 6.40
CA PHE A 53 -8.84 10.55 7.39
C PHE A 53 -7.65 11.48 7.19
N ALA A 54 -6.99 11.84 8.28
CA ALA A 54 -5.76 12.61 8.21
C ALA A 54 -4.66 11.77 7.57
N ASN A 55 -3.71 12.44 6.90
CA ASN A 55 -2.57 11.74 6.30
C ASN A 55 -1.75 11.04 7.38
N LEU A 56 -1.53 9.73 7.24
CA LEU A 56 -0.74 8.95 8.19
C LEU A 56 0.72 9.34 8.17
N HIS A 57 1.23 9.72 6.99
CA HIS A 57 2.64 10.03 6.81
C HIS A 57 2.91 11.52 6.65
N GLY A 58 1.93 12.36 7.02
CA GLY A 58 2.08 13.81 6.94
C GLY A 58 1.92 14.35 5.53
N THR A 59 2.51 15.50 5.28
CA THR A 59 2.46 16.11 3.94
C THR A 59 3.75 15.83 3.20
N ASN A 60 3.66 15.73 1.86
CA ASN A 60 4.81 15.48 1.03
C ASN A 60 4.65 16.23 -0.29
N ASN A 61 5.51 17.23 -0.50
CA ASN A 61 5.47 18.04 -1.72
C ASN A 61 6.13 17.36 -2.91
N GLN A 62 6.75 16.19 -2.71
CA GLN A 62 7.44 15.46 -3.76
C GLN A 62 6.78 14.11 -4.01
N LYS A 63 5.45 14.13 -4.16
CA LYS A 63 4.66 12.91 -4.28
C LYS A 63 5.09 12.01 -5.44
N LEU A 64 5.44 12.61 -6.56
CA LEU A 64 5.82 11.82 -7.74
C LEU A 64 7.13 11.07 -7.51
N ALA A 65 8.13 11.76 -6.92
CA ALA A 65 9.40 11.11 -6.60
C ALA A 65 9.20 10.02 -5.55
N GLU A 66 8.38 10.28 -4.56
CA GLU A 66 8.09 9.28 -3.54
C GLU A 66 7.38 8.07 -4.12
N LEU A 67 6.47 8.28 -5.07
CA LEU A 67 5.75 7.16 -5.71
C LEU A 67 6.74 6.23 -6.41
N ALA A 68 7.73 6.78 -7.11
CA ALA A 68 8.74 5.97 -7.78
C ALA A 68 9.56 5.15 -6.79
N ASN A 69 9.98 5.78 -5.69
CA ASN A 69 10.72 5.09 -4.63
C ASN A 69 9.88 4.02 -3.97
N ARG A 70 8.63 4.31 -3.73
CA ARG A 70 7.69 3.38 -3.10
C ARG A 70 7.46 2.16 -3.98
N ARG A 71 7.43 2.35 -5.29
CA ARG A 71 7.26 1.24 -6.23
C ARG A 71 8.39 0.23 -6.10
N SER A 72 9.64 0.71 -6.09
CA SER A 72 10.80 -0.17 -5.90
C SER A 72 10.74 -0.89 -4.56
N LEU A 73 10.37 -0.16 -3.52
CA LEU A 73 10.26 -0.72 -2.18
C LEU A 73 9.16 -1.77 -2.10
N THR A 74 8.05 -1.55 -2.81
CA THR A 74 6.95 -2.51 -2.88
C THR A 74 7.44 -3.83 -3.47
N TYR A 75 8.18 -3.78 -4.57
CA TYR A 75 8.70 -5.01 -5.19
C TYR A 75 9.64 -5.77 -4.26
N GLU A 76 10.53 -5.07 -3.57
CA GLU A 76 11.44 -5.71 -2.62
C GLU A 76 10.68 -6.35 -1.46
N SER A 77 9.69 -5.64 -0.95
CA SER A 77 8.89 -6.12 0.18
C SER A 77 8.07 -7.34 -0.22
N ILE A 78 7.49 -7.31 -1.42
CA ILE A 78 6.73 -8.45 -1.94
C ILE A 78 7.61 -9.68 -2.03
N LYS A 79 8.83 -9.55 -2.56
CA LYS A 79 9.75 -10.68 -2.65
C LYS A 79 10.03 -11.28 -1.27
N SER A 80 10.24 -10.42 -0.28
CA SER A 80 10.48 -10.88 1.08
C SER A 80 9.27 -11.62 1.64
N LEU A 81 8.07 -11.07 1.43
CA LEU A 81 6.84 -11.67 1.94
C LEU A 81 6.53 -13.01 1.29
N VAL A 82 6.73 -13.13 -0.02
CA VAL A 82 6.55 -14.40 -0.73
C VAL A 82 7.52 -15.44 -0.19
N THR A 83 8.77 -15.06 -0.03
CA THR A 83 9.81 -15.97 0.48
C THR A 83 9.46 -16.50 1.86
N LYS A 84 8.85 -15.67 2.69
CA LYS A 84 8.46 -16.06 4.05
C LYS A 84 7.10 -16.75 4.12
N GLY A 85 6.41 -16.89 2.99
CA GLY A 85 5.11 -17.54 2.96
C GLY A 85 3.98 -16.71 3.54
N LEU A 86 4.19 -15.39 3.68
CA LEU A 86 3.20 -14.49 4.28
C LEU A 86 2.19 -13.97 3.26
N ILE A 87 2.52 -14.02 1.98
CA ILE A 87 1.58 -13.74 0.89
C ILE A 87 1.70 -14.84 -0.15
N ASP A 88 0.59 -15.06 -0.84
CA ASP A 88 0.50 -16.03 -1.93
C ASP A 88 0.60 -15.28 -3.26
N VAL A 89 1.10 -15.99 -4.28
CA VAL A 89 1.24 -15.41 -5.62
C VAL A 89 0.48 -16.27 -6.62
N GLU A 90 -0.17 -15.62 -7.56
CA GLU A 90 -0.73 -16.29 -8.74
C GLU A 90 -0.24 -15.57 -9.99
N ILE A 91 -0.22 -16.31 -11.11
CA ILE A 91 0.17 -15.76 -12.41
C ILE A 91 -1.06 -15.73 -13.29
N GLN A 92 -1.58 -14.53 -13.51
CA GLN A 92 -2.76 -14.32 -14.35
C GLN A 92 -2.68 -12.89 -14.88
N ASN A 93 -2.26 -12.74 -16.12
CA ASN A 93 -1.93 -11.43 -16.69
C ASN A 93 -0.90 -10.71 -15.83
N GLY A 94 0.21 -11.42 -15.55
CA GLY A 94 1.25 -10.93 -14.65
C GLY A 94 1.11 -11.52 -13.27
N TYR A 95 1.99 -11.12 -12.37
CA TYR A 95 1.97 -11.61 -11.00
C TYR A 95 0.97 -10.85 -10.16
N ARG A 96 0.18 -11.57 -9.38
CA ARG A 96 -0.79 -10.99 -8.45
C ARG A 96 -0.63 -11.64 -7.10
N PHE A 97 -0.97 -10.92 -6.04
CA PHE A 97 -0.63 -11.29 -4.67
C PHE A 97 -1.83 -11.14 -3.74
N ALA A 98 -1.96 -12.09 -2.81
CA ALA A 98 -2.99 -12.05 -1.78
C ALA A 98 -2.38 -12.49 -0.45
N ILE A 99 -3.01 -12.14 0.65
CA ILE A 99 -2.54 -12.57 1.97
C ILE A 99 -2.67 -14.09 2.09
N SER A 100 -1.68 -14.76 2.69
CA SER A 100 -1.73 -16.18 2.97
C SER A 100 -2.37 -16.43 4.34
N ASN A 101 -2.67 -17.69 4.65
CA ASN A 101 -3.17 -18.04 5.98
C ASN A 101 -2.17 -17.67 7.06
N LEU A 102 -0.88 -17.87 6.80
CA LEU A 102 0.16 -17.46 7.74
C LEU A 102 0.20 -15.95 7.92
N GLY A 103 0.04 -15.21 6.81
CA GLY A 103 -0.03 -13.76 6.84
C GLY A 103 -1.21 -13.27 7.66
N ILE A 104 -2.36 -13.91 7.51
CA ILE A 104 -3.56 -13.54 8.29
C ILE A 104 -3.29 -13.71 9.78
N LYS A 105 -2.66 -14.81 10.17
CA LYS A 105 -2.30 -15.03 11.58
C LYS A 105 -1.37 -13.94 12.09
N TYR A 106 -0.40 -13.57 11.27
CA TYR A 106 0.55 -12.53 11.65
C TYR A 106 -0.17 -11.19 11.85
N VAL A 107 -1.04 -10.82 10.91
CA VAL A 107 -1.78 -9.56 10.98
C VAL A 107 -2.65 -9.51 12.23
N LYS A 108 -3.26 -10.63 12.61
CA LYS A 108 -4.09 -10.68 13.82
C LYS A 108 -3.30 -10.36 15.08
N SER A 109 -1.99 -10.56 15.06
CA SER A 109 -1.13 -10.23 16.20
C SER A 109 -0.74 -8.75 16.25
N LEU A 110 -1.01 -7.97 15.18
CA LEU A 110 -0.68 -6.56 15.11
C LEU A 110 -1.82 -5.74 15.69
N GLU A 111 -1.62 -5.22 16.90
CA GLU A 111 -2.67 -4.53 17.64
C GLU A 111 -2.38 -3.06 17.89
N SER A 112 -1.38 -2.49 17.22
CA SER A 112 -1.05 -1.08 17.39
C SER A 112 -2.16 -0.20 16.83
N ASP A 113 -2.26 1.02 17.33
CA ASP A 113 -3.22 1.99 16.81
C ASP A 113 -2.97 2.28 15.34
N TYR A 114 -1.70 2.34 14.95
CA TYR A 114 -1.32 2.55 13.55
C TYR A 114 -1.88 1.43 12.66
N ALA A 115 -1.72 0.17 13.08
CA ALA A 115 -2.21 -0.97 12.29
C ALA A 115 -3.73 -0.91 12.13
N LYS A 116 -4.44 -0.61 13.20
CA LYS A 116 -5.91 -0.51 13.16
C LYS A 116 -6.35 0.63 12.25
N GLU A 117 -5.71 1.78 12.38
CA GLU A 117 -6.04 2.95 11.59
C GLU A 117 -5.73 2.70 10.11
N TYR A 118 -4.59 2.10 9.80
CA TYR A 118 -4.22 1.78 8.43
C TYR A 118 -5.26 0.87 7.78
N LYS A 119 -5.72 -0.16 8.49
CA LYS A 119 -6.73 -1.08 7.95
C LYS A 119 -8.06 -0.37 7.68
N THR A 120 -8.45 0.52 8.56
CA THR A 120 -9.69 1.30 8.37
C THR A 120 -9.60 2.15 7.11
N ILE A 121 -8.48 2.84 6.93
CA ILE A 121 -8.26 3.68 5.75
C ILE A 121 -8.19 2.82 4.49
N ALA A 122 -7.50 1.68 4.57
CA ALA A 122 -7.34 0.79 3.43
C ALA A 122 -8.69 0.29 2.90
N LEU A 123 -9.61 -0.05 3.80
CA LEU A 123 -10.93 -0.49 3.40
C LEU A 123 -11.67 0.61 2.63
N SER A 124 -11.61 1.84 3.11
CA SER A 124 -12.22 2.99 2.43
C SER A 124 -11.57 3.26 1.08
N ALA A 125 -10.25 3.18 1.02
CA ALA A 125 -9.51 3.43 -0.21
C ALA A 125 -9.85 2.38 -1.27
N ILE A 126 -9.94 1.13 -0.87
CA ILE A 126 -10.30 0.06 -1.80
C ILE A 126 -11.69 0.29 -2.36
N ARG A 127 -12.64 0.62 -1.51
CA ARG A 127 -14.01 0.88 -1.96
C ARG A 127 -14.11 2.02 -2.94
N LYS A 128 -13.31 3.06 -2.75
CA LYS A 128 -13.39 4.25 -3.58
C LYS A 128 -12.54 4.17 -4.84
N TYR A 129 -11.37 3.55 -4.77
CA TYR A 129 -10.37 3.62 -5.83
C TYR A 129 -10.02 2.28 -6.44
N GLU A 130 -10.78 1.23 -6.18
CA GLU A 130 -10.43 -0.08 -6.74
C GLU A 130 -10.42 -0.07 -8.26
N GLU A 131 -11.39 0.63 -8.87
CA GLU A 131 -11.44 0.71 -10.33
C GLU A 131 -10.22 1.41 -10.91
N GLU A 132 -9.81 2.52 -10.28
CA GLU A 132 -8.61 3.23 -10.72
C GLU A 132 -7.38 2.35 -10.59
N SER A 133 -7.31 1.53 -9.53
CA SER A 133 -6.15 0.67 -9.30
C SER A 133 -6.02 -0.43 -10.36
N ASN A 134 -7.10 -0.74 -11.09
CA ASN A 134 -7.06 -1.72 -12.18
C ASN A 134 -6.48 -1.16 -13.47
N LYS A 135 -6.26 0.15 -13.54
CA LYS A 135 -5.72 0.79 -14.74
C LYS A 135 -4.20 0.62 -14.78
N SER A 136 -3.61 0.96 -15.93
CA SER A 136 -2.17 0.88 -16.09
C SER A 136 -1.46 1.84 -15.13
N LEU A 137 -0.18 1.59 -14.89
CA LEU A 137 0.62 2.48 -14.04
C LEU A 137 0.63 3.91 -14.60
N LEU A 138 0.62 4.06 -15.91
CA LEU A 138 0.56 5.39 -16.53
C LEU A 138 -0.72 6.12 -16.15
N ASP A 139 -1.86 5.43 -16.19
CA ASP A 139 -3.14 6.03 -15.82
C ASP A 139 -3.16 6.39 -14.33
N VAL A 140 -2.60 5.52 -13.49
CA VAL A 140 -2.51 5.79 -12.05
C VAL A 140 -1.65 7.01 -11.79
N THR A 141 -0.52 7.13 -12.50
CA THR A 141 0.36 8.29 -12.36
C THR A 141 -0.36 9.56 -12.79
N SER A 142 -1.10 9.51 -13.90
CA SER A 142 -1.87 10.67 -14.36
C SER A 142 -2.92 11.08 -13.34
N PHE A 143 -3.59 10.12 -12.72
CA PHE A 143 -4.57 10.40 -11.67
C PHE A 143 -3.91 11.12 -10.49
N ILE A 144 -2.76 10.64 -10.04
CA ILE A 144 -2.03 11.25 -8.93
C ILE A 144 -1.62 12.68 -9.28
N LEU A 145 -1.13 12.90 -10.49
CA LEU A 145 -0.73 14.24 -10.94
C LEU A 145 -1.91 15.20 -11.00
N SER A 146 -3.08 14.73 -11.44
CA SER A 146 -4.27 15.57 -11.50
C SER A 146 -4.71 16.02 -10.11
N LYS A 147 -4.63 15.15 -9.12
CA LYS A 147 -4.94 15.50 -7.73
C LYS A 147 -3.92 16.45 -7.16
N ARG A 148 -2.66 16.28 -7.52
CA ARG A 148 -1.57 17.12 -7.05
C ARG A 148 -1.72 18.57 -7.50
N GLY A 149 -2.31 18.80 -8.65
CA GLY A 149 -2.51 20.14 -9.20
C GLY A 149 -3.54 20.97 -8.45
N LYS A 150 -4.16 20.41 -7.45
CA LYS A 150 -5.18 21.09 -6.65
C LYS A 150 -4.66 21.42 -5.24
#